data_f2af606136cc3260e816b5eafff4fa78
#
_entry.id   f2af606136cc3260e816b5eafff4fa78
#
_cell.length_a   1.000
_cell.length_b   1.000
_cell.length_c   1.000
_cell.angle_alpha   90.00
_cell.angle_beta   90.00
_cell.angle_gamma   90.00
#
_symmetry.space_group_name_H-M   'P 1'
#
loop_
_entity.id
_entity.type
_entity.pdbx_description
1 polymer ?
#
loop_
_entity_poly.entity_id
_entity_poly.type
_entity_poly.pdbx_seq_one_letter_code
_entity_poly.pdbx_strand_id
1 'polypeptide(L)'
;MKQVCNEETPGNNYNKVMKAQTILQLTIFLILVSCGPAPLPTPTEAGVATKEPTRTPAPSTATPRPTASPTPRSNRTAIFGMVENTVDARKSETDEYAPASLGLTFPVGGQARTGEDGRARLNLAPDKTIIRLAPNTLFTLSSLEEKKSNPFTLLELFFGQIYIILSGGELQVKTPSGTAAVRGSMLGVSYDPETKTMTATCIEGHCSLRNEAGIIELVEGQAADILQGILSTKPRLITDAELLDWLEFTPELDGLLDFLPTLRDRIDILPDRPRIRR
;
A
#
# COMPACT_ATOMS: atom_id res chain seq x y z
N MET A 1 -4.15 -63.29 19.28
CA MET A 1 -5.18 -62.42 18.70
C MET A 1 -4.60 -61.01 18.69
N LYS A 2 -4.15 -60.52 17.52
CA LYS A 2 -3.65 -59.18 17.32
C LYS A 2 -4.76 -58.41 16.60
N GLN A 3 -5.23 -57.34 17.21
CA GLN A 3 -6.19 -56.39 16.62
C GLN A 3 -5.41 -55.30 15.96
N VAL A 4 -5.61 -55.17 14.66
CA VAL A 4 -5.02 -54.13 13.80
C VAL A 4 -5.99 -52.97 13.79
N CYS A 5 -5.57 -51.81 14.30
CA CYS A 5 -6.30 -50.54 14.13
C CYS A 5 -5.96 -49.96 12.79
N ASN A 6 -6.95 -49.80 11.92
CA ASN A 6 -6.88 -49.01 10.67
C ASN A 6 -7.01 -47.54 11.04
N GLU A 7 -5.99 -46.74 10.75
CA GLU A 7 -6.09 -45.30 10.70
C GLU A 7 -6.62 -44.87 9.31
N GLU A 8 -7.83 -44.35 9.27
CA GLU A 8 -8.39 -43.68 8.12
C GLU A 8 -7.89 -42.24 8.07
N THR A 9 -7.13 -41.92 7.05
CA THR A 9 -6.72 -40.56 6.67
C THR A 9 -7.94 -39.79 6.14
N PRO A 10 -8.26 -38.58 6.59
CA PRO A 10 -9.33 -37.77 6.02
C PRO A 10 -8.94 -37.25 4.63
N GLY A 11 -9.54 -37.84 3.61
CA GLY A 11 -9.39 -37.44 2.22
C GLY A 11 -10.01 -36.09 1.93
N ASN A 12 -9.26 -35.38 1.21
CA ASN A 12 -9.37 -34.08 0.54
C ASN A 12 -10.77 -33.86 -0.10
N ASN A 13 -11.65 -33.12 0.58
CA ASN A 13 -13.01 -32.77 0.11
C ASN A 13 -13.09 -31.42 -0.63
N TYR A 14 -11.93 -30.75 -0.87
CA TYR A 14 -11.93 -29.42 -1.52
C TYR A 14 -12.19 -29.45 -3.04
N ASN A 15 -11.98 -30.58 -3.72
CA ASN A 15 -12.12 -30.66 -5.18
C ASN A 15 -13.53 -30.94 -5.69
N LYS A 16 -14.51 -31.16 -4.82
CA LYS A 16 -15.88 -31.52 -5.23
C LYS A 16 -16.85 -30.32 -5.29
N VAL A 17 -16.51 -29.21 -4.65
CA VAL A 17 -17.38 -28.01 -4.62
C VAL A 17 -17.14 -27.08 -5.81
N MET A 18 -15.94 -27.06 -6.39
CA MET A 18 -15.62 -26.16 -7.51
C MET A 18 -16.14 -26.61 -8.89
N LYS A 19 -16.59 -27.86 -9.05
CA LYS A 19 -17.15 -28.33 -10.36
C LYS A 19 -18.64 -28.10 -10.56
N ALA A 20 -19.37 -27.70 -9.51
CA ALA A 20 -20.83 -27.49 -9.60
C ALA A 20 -21.21 -26.03 -9.93
N GLN A 21 -20.32 -25.06 -9.81
CA GLN A 21 -20.63 -23.65 -10.04
C GLN A 21 -20.32 -23.14 -11.46
N THR A 22 -19.60 -23.90 -12.28
CA THR A 22 -19.21 -23.46 -13.64
C THR A 22 -20.27 -23.80 -14.71
N ILE A 23 -21.32 -24.54 -14.41
CA ILE A 23 -22.35 -24.97 -15.39
C ILE A 23 -23.63 -24.10 -15.34
N LEU A 24 -23.82 -23.23 -14.33
CA LEU A 24 -25.04 -22.44 -14.20
C LEU A 24 -24.94 -21.01 -14.76
N GLN A 25 -23.82 -20.59 -15.30
CA GLN A 25 -23.66 -19.22 -15.87
C GLN A 25 -23.63 -19.15 -17.41
N LEU A 26 -23.89 -20.24 -18.13
CA LEU A 26 -23.81 -20.25 -19.60
C LEU A 26 -25.17 -20.24 -20.32
N THR A 27 -26.29 -20.04 -19.63
CA THR A 27 -27.66 -20.12 -20.23
C THR A 27 -28.50 -18.87 -20.16
N ILE A 28 -27.97 -17.69 -19.79
CA ILE A 28 -28.77 -16.43 -19.75
C ILE A 28 -28.11 -15.34 -20.63
N PHE A 29 -27.71 -15.66 -21.86
CA PHE A 29 -27.24 -14.61 -22.78
C PHE A 29 -27.70 -14.86 -24.21
N LEU A 30 -29.03 -15.08 -24.37
CA LEU A 30 -29.62 -15.09 -25.71
C LEU A 30 -31.11 -14.68 -25.58
N ILE A 31 -31.39 -13.39 -25.66
CA ILE A 31 -32.63 -12.78 -26.13
C ILE A 31 -32.52 -11.26 -25.90
N LEU A 32 -32.46 -10.54 -27.01
CA LEU A 32 -33.01 -9.23 -27.31
C LEU A 32 -32.09 -8.44 -28.24
N VAL A 33 -32.08 -8.85 -29.52
CA VAL A 33 -31.85 -7.95 -30.63
C VAL A 33 -33.20 -7.54 -31.16
N SER A 34 -33.57 -6.29 -30.94
CA SER A 34 -34.71 -5.66 -31.63
C SER A 34 -34.18 -4.39 -32.29
N CYS A 35 -34.02 -4.45 -33.61
CA CYS A 35 -33.76 -3.33 -34.49
C CYS A 35 -35.00 -2.45 -34.62
N GLY A 36 -34.86 -1.14 -34.48
CA GLY A 36 -35.80 -0.14 -34.94
C GLY A 36 -35.05 1.05 -35.52
N PRO A 37 -35.25 1.42 -36.80
CA PRO A 37 -34.56 2.56 -37.42
C PRO A 37 -35.23 3.88 -37.05
N ALA A 38 -34.39 4.89 -36.69
CA ALA A 38 -34.82 6.27 -36.49
C ALA A 38 -34.85 7.04 -37.85
N PRO A 39 -35.80 7.94 -38.05
CA PRO A 39 -35.90 8.71 -39.31
C PRO A 39 -34.92 9.87 -39.41
N LEU A 40 -34.39 10.09 -40.62
CA LEU A 40 -33.57 11.22 -41.02
C LEU A 40 -34.38 12.54 -40.97
N PRO A 41 -33.81 13.67 -40.57
CA PRO A 41 -34.37 15.00 -40.87
C PRO A 41 -34.00 15.46 -42.27
N THR A 42 -34.97 15.99 -42.95
CA THR A 42 -34.97 16.60 -44.30
C THR A 42 -34.17 17.92 -44.30
N PRO A 43 -33.43 18.25 -45.36
CA PRO A 43 -32.77 19.56 -45.48
C PRO A 43 -33.75 20.60 -46.01
N THR A 44 -33.85 21.74 -45.32
CA THR A 44 -34.55 22.94 -45.80
C THR A 44 -33.56 23.94 -46.37
N GLU A 45 -33.95 24.50 -47.48
CA GLU A 45 -33.26 25.33 -48.46
C GLU A 45 -32.83 26.73 -47.96
N ALA A 46 -31.69 27.15 -48.52
CA ALA A 46 -31.29 28.47 -49.02
C ALA A 46 -31.72 29.75 -48.31
N GLY A 47 -30.77 30.43 -47.76
CA GLY A 47 -30.79 31.87 -47.41
C GLY A 47 -29.48 32.56 -47.85
N VAL A 48 -29.61 33.33 -48.87
CA VAL A 48 -28.84 34.44 -49.43
C VAL A 48 -27.55 34.90 -48.76
N ALA A 49 -26.48 34.94 -49.54
CA ALA A 49 -25.16 35.45 -49.25
C ALA A 49 -25.16 36.97 -48.99
N THR A 50 -24.65 37.38 -47.85
CA THR A 50 -24.16 38.74 -47.60
C THR A 50 -22.65 38.68 -47.41
N LYS A 51 -21.90 39.33 -48.30
CA LYS A 51 -20.45 39.48 -48.24
C LYS A 51 -20.09 40.40 -47.07
N GLU A 52 -19.46 39.87 -46.06
CA GLU A 52 -18.81 40.61 -44.97
C GLU A 52 -17.29 40.69 -45.24
N PRO A 53 -16.63 41.84 -44.93
CA PRO A 53 -15.26 42.13 -45.34
C PRO A 53 -14.28 41.25 -44.53
N THR A 54 -13.31 40.71 -45.25
CA THR A 54 -12.14 39.97 -44.79
C THR A 54 -11.40 40.71 -43.67
N ARG A 55 -11.51 40.28 -42.42
CA ARG A 55 -10.64 40.71 -41.34
C ARG A 55 -9.35 39.88 -41.39
N THR A 56 -8.23 40.55 -41.61
CA THR A 56 -6.88 40.01 -41.47
C THR A 56 -6.71 39.46 -40.07
N PRO A 57 -6.29 38.18 -39.87
CA PRO A 57 -6.04 37.67 -38.54
C PRO A 57 -4.82 38.37 -37.93
N ALA A 58 -5.02 38.93 -36.73
CA ALA A 58 -3.94 39.45 -35.92
C ALA A 58 -2.98 38.31 -35.51
N PRO A 59 -1.67 38.55 -35.38
CA PRO A 59 -0.73 37.54 -34.95
C PRO A 59 -1.08 37.05 -33.55
N SER A 60 -1.27 35.74 -33.40
CA SER A 60 -1.50 35.09 -32.11
C SER A 60 -0.29 35.32 -31.22
N THR A 61 -0.46 36.15 -30.19
CA THR A 61 0.52 36.27 -29.10
C THR A 61 0.56 34.96 -28.37
N ALA A 62 1.65 34.19 -28.54
CA ALA A 62 1.87 32.95 -27.81
C ALA A 62 1.88 33.26 -26.31
N THR A 63 0.88 32.76 -25.59
CA THR A 63 0.85 32.78 -24.13
C THR A 63 2.06 32.00 -23.63
N PRO A 64 2.94 32.56 -22.78
CA PRO A 64 4.08 31.85 -22.28
C PRO A 64 3.60 30.59 -21.50
N ARG A 65 4.08 29.43 -21.95
CA ARG A 65 3.85 28.16 -21.26
C ARG A 65 4.39 28.31 -19.85
N PRO A 66 3.62 27.95 -18.79
CA PRO A 66 4.12 28.01 -17.43
C PRO A 66 5.38 27.18 -17.32
N THR A 67 6.49 27.84 -17.02
CA THR A 67 7.76 27.18 -16.70
C THR A 67 7.53 26.40 -15.42
N ALA A 68 7.73 25.07 -15.45
CA ALA A 68 7.66 24.23 -14.28
C ALA A 68 8.60 24.80 -13.21
N SER A 69 8.03 25.20 -12.08
CA SER A 69 8.80 25.65 -10.91
C SER A 69 9.76 24.52 -10.50
N PRO A 70 11.05 24.78 -10.25
CA PRO A 70 11.96 23.72 -9.82
C PRO A 70 11.43 23.12 -8.53
N THR A 71 11.18 21.81 -8.54
CA THR A 71 10.83 21.06 -7.35
C THR A 71 11.96 21.24 -6.34
N PRO A 72 11.67 21.65 -5.10
CA PRO A 72 12.71 21.80 -4.08
C PRO A 72 13.44 20.46 -3.92
N ARG A 73 14.74 20.45 -4.12
CA ARG A 73 15.57 19.26 -3.89
C ARG A 73 15.57 18.97 -2.40
N SER A 74 14.94 17.89 -2.00
CA SER A 74 15.06 17.34 -0.66
C SER A 74 16.51 16.87 -0.44
N ASN A 75 17.11 17.22 0.70
CA ASN A 75 18.39 16.66 1.13
C ASN A 75 18.22 15.25 1.75
N ARG A 76 16.99 14.71 1.74
CA ARG A 76 16.66 13.40 2.29
C ARG A 76 17.01 12.31 1.28
N THR A 77 17.54 11.20 1.80
CA THR A 77 17.92 10.02 1.03
C THR A 77 17.36 8.76 1.68
N ALA A 78 17.00 7.78 0.87
CA ALA A 78 16.65 6.44 1.31
C ALA A 78 17.76 5.48 0.91
N ILE A 79 18.20 4.63 1.85
CA ILE A 79 19.32 3.70 1.64
C ILE A 79 18.93 2.34 2.22
N PHE A 80 19.21 1.25 1.51
CA PHE A 80 19.06 -0.09 2.06
C PHE A 80 20.04 -0.30 3.22
N GLY A 81 19.54 -0.32 4.44
CA GLY A 81 20.30 -0.55 5.67
C GLY A 81 20.38 -2.02 6.09
N MET A 82 19.58 -2.89 5.46
CA MET A 82 19.60 -4.34 5.61
C MET A 82 18.95 -4.98 4.39
N VAL A 83 19.50 -6.07 3.94
CA VAL A 83 18.95 -6.91 2.86
C VAL A 83 19.20 -8.36 3.27
N GLU A 84 18.15 -9.16 3.39
CA GLU A 84 18.20 -10.57 3.73
C GLU A 84 17.44 -11.38 2.67
N ASN A 85 18.07 -12.44 2.20
CA ASN A 85 17.53 -13.37 1.19
C ASN A 85 17.11 -12.65 -0.12
N THR A 86 15.95 -13.00 -0.66
CA THR A 86 15.50 -12.53 -1.98
C THR A 86 14.88 -11.13 -1.87
N VAL A 87 15.65 -10.13 -2.26
CA VAL A 87 15.18 -8.73 -2.35
C VAL A 87 15.67 -8.13 -3.66
N ASP A 88 14.74 -7.64 -4.47
CA ASP A 88 15.03 -6.95 -5.72
C ASP A 88 14.58 -5.48 -5.64
N ALA A 89 15.31 -4.62 -6.33
CA ALA A 89 14.96 -3.21 -6.46
C ALA A 89 15.17 -2.71 -7.89
N ARG A 90 14.41 -1.68 -8.26
CA ARG A 90 14.62 -0.90 -9.49
C ARG A 90 14.52 0.59 -9.18
N LYS A 91 15.21 1.40 -9.97
CA LYS A 91 15.30 2.85 -9.71
C LYS A 91 14.08 3.62 -10.22
N SER A 92 13.40 3.08 -11.22
CA SER A 92 12.17 3.64 -11.80
C SER A 92 11.27 2.51 -12.29
N GLU A 93 10.03 2.82 -12.62
CA GLU A 93 9.05 1.85 -13.13
C GLU A 93 9.47 1.22 -14.48
N THR A 94 10.27 1.93 -15.27
CA THR A 94 10.77 1.47 -16.57
C THR A 94 12.05 0.64 -16.50
N ASP A 95 12.74 0.62 -15.36
CA ASP A 95 13.97 -0.13 -15.18
C ASP A 95 13.68 -1.61 -14.87
N GLU A 96 14.63 -2.47 -15.19
CA GLU A 96 14.57 -3.87 -14.76
C GLU A 96 14.89 -4.01 -13.28
N TYR A 97 14.31 -5.02 -12.65
CA TYR A 97 14.65 -5.39 -11.30
C TYR A 97 16.04 -6.01 -11.24
N ALA A 98 16.81 -5.60 -10.26
CA ALA A 98 18.11 -6.19 -9.93
C ALA A 98 18.17 -6.50 -8.43
N PRO A 99 18.99 -7.48 -8.00
CA PRO A 99 19.18 -7.77 -6.59
C PRO A 99 19.59 -6.51 -5.81
N ALA A 100 18.88 -6.24 -4.74
CA ALA A 100 19.22 -5.15 -3.84
C ALA A 100 20.47 -5.52 -3.02
N SER A 101 21.22 -4.51 -2.60
CA SER A 101 22.41 -4.69 -1.77
C SER A 101 22.44 -3.67 -0.63
N LEU A 102 23.14 -4.02 0.44
CA LEU A 102 23.39 -3.12 1.56
C LEU A 102 24.08 -1.83 1.05
N GLY A 103 23.58 -0.69 1.47
CA GLY A 103 24.11 0.61 1.07
C GLY A 103 23.59 1.14 -0.27
N LEU A 104 22.78 0.35 -1.00
CA LEU A 104 22.15 0.81 -2.24
C LEU A 104 21.22 2.00 -1.95
N THR A 105 21.45 3.12 -2.65
CA THR A 105 20.55 4.28 -2.60
C THR A 105 19.27 3.96 -3.36
N PHE A 106 18.14 4.22 -2.71
CA PHE A 106 16.80 3.98 -3.23
C PHE A 106 16.12 5.32 -3.58
N PRO A 107 15.99 5.67 -4.86
CA PRO A 107 15.48 6.97 -5.28
C PRO A 107 13.96 7.06 -5.16
N VAL A 108 13.44 8.29 -5.18
CA VAL A 108 12.02 8.54 -5.42
C VAL A 108 11.63 8.02 -6.81
N GLY A 109 10.49 7.35 -6.92
CA GLY A 109 10.07 6.57 -8.07
C GLY A 109 10.65 5.16 -8.13
N GLY A 110 11.59 4.83 -7.24
CA GLY A 110 12.12 3.48 -7.09
C GLY A 110 11.10 2.51 -6.53
N GLN A 111 11.19 1.25 -6.97
CA GLN A 111 10.32 0.17 -6.53
C GLN A 111 11.15 -0.99 -5.99
N ALA A 112 10.74 -1.57 -4.86
CA ALA A 112 11.39 -2.73 -4.27
C ALA A 112 10.37 -3.83 -3.97
N ARG A 113 10.84 -5.08 -4.11
CA ARG A 113 10.06 -6.28 -3.80
C ARG A 113 10.88 -7.27 -3.00
N THR A 114 10.22 -7.98 -2.09
CA THR A 114 10.78 -9.09 -1.33
C THR A 114 10.14 -10.41 -1.78
N GLY A 115 10.92 -11.49 -1.83
CA GLY A 115 10.44 -12.85 -2.03
C GLY A 115 9.82 -13.45 -0.76
N GLU A 116 9.49 -14.76 -0.80
CA GLU A 116 8.85 -15.48 0.31
C GLU A 116 9.69 -15.49 1.61
N ASP A 117 11.00 -15.40 1.49
CA ASP A 117 11.96 -15.35 2.60
C ASP A 117 12.66 -13.99 2.72
N GLY A 118 12.39 -13.08 1.77
CA GLY A 118 13.06 -11.80 1.63
C GLY A 118 12.66 -10.80 2.72
N ARG A 119 13.65 -10.09 3.28
CA ARG A 119 13.44 -9.02 4.25
C ARG A 119 14.36 -7.86 3.93
N ALA A 120 13.90 -6.65 4.11
CA ALA A 120 14.74 -5.48 3.92
C ALA A 120 14.43 -4.38 4.94
N ARG A 121 15.42 -3.51 5.13
CA ARG A 121 15.26 -2.26 5.88
C ARG A 121 15.76 -1.11 5.04
N LEU A 122 14.94 -0.07 4.89
CA LEU A 122 15.34 1.22 4.39
C LEU A 122 15.55 2.18 5.56
N ASN A 123 16.65 2.92 5.51
CA ASN A 123 16.94 4.01 6.41
C ASN A 123 16.76 5.32 5.65
N LEU A 124 15.95 6.23 6.18
CA LEU A 124 15.84 7.59 5.65
C LEU A 124 16.79 8.51 6.42
N ALA A 125 17.62 9.23 5.70
CA ALA A 125 18.55 10.21 6.27
C ALA A 125 18.15 11.62 5.83
N PRO A 126 18.35 12.63 6.68
CA PRO A 126 18.99 12.61 7.99
C PRO A 126 18.06 12.26 9.17
N ASP A 127 16.74 12.11 8.95
CA ASP A 127 15.70 11.98 9.97
C ASP A 127 15.66 10.63 10.70
N LYS A 128 16.52 9.67 10.30
CA LYS A 128 16.65 8.35 10.93
C LYS A 128 15.37 7.50 10.95
N THR A 129 14.40 7.81 10.11
CA THR A 129 13.21 6.99 9.93
C THR A 129 13.61 5.61 9.38
N ILE A 130 13.01 4.57 9.92
CA ILE A 130 13.23 3.18 9.50
C ILE A 130 11.95 2.66 8.86
N ILE A 131 12.08 2.02 7.70
CA ILE A 131 11.02 1.31 7.01
C ILE A 131 11.47 -0.14 6.84
N ARG A 132 10.73 -1.08 7.44
CA ARG A 132 10.96 -2.52 7.35
C ARG A 132 10.00 -3.14 6.36
N LEU A 133 10.50 -4.03 5.53
CA LEU A 133 9.75 -4.82 4.55
C LEU A 133 9.71 -6.26 5.01
N ALA A 134 8.50 -6.79 5.18
CA ALA A 134 8.28 -8.22 5.41
C ALA A 134 8.40 -9.02 4.10
N PRO A 135 8.41 -10.36 4.15
CA PRO A 135 8.31 -11.20 2.97
C PRO A 135 7.09 -10.88 2.08
N ASN A 136 7.20 -11.21 0.80
CA ASN A 136 6.12 -11.02 -0.19
C ASN A 136 5.56 -9.59 -0.20
N THR A 137 6.43 -8.60 -0.25
CA THR A 137 6.06 -7.18 -0.23
C THR A 137 6.52 -6.49 -1.50
N LEU A 138 5.65 -5.64 -2.07
CA LEU A 138 5.96 -4.76 -3.20
C LEU A 138 5.52 -3.35 -2.90
N PHE A 139 6.45 -2.40 -2.97
CA PHE A 139 6.14 -0.99 -2.74
C PHE A 139 6.99 -0.06 -3.61
N THR A 140 6.52 1.19 -3.74
CA THR A 140 7.23 2.30 -4.38
C THR A 140 7.45 3.43 -3.38
N LEU A 141 8.63 4.05 -3.40
CA LEU A 141 8.91 5.30 -2.72
C LEU A 141 8.43 6.47 -3.60
N SER A 142 7.21 6.94 -3.40
CA SER A 142 6.58 7.93 -4.30
C SER A 142 6.98 9.37 -3.99
N SER A 143 7.32 9.69 -2.73
CA SER A 143 7.83 11.02 -2.35
C SER A 143 8.74 10.95 -1.15
N LEU A 144 9.76 11.82 -1.15
CA LEU A 144 10.71 12.02 -0.06
C LEU A 144 11.04 13.52 0.01
N GLU A 145 10.16 14.29 0.63
CA GLU A 145 10.17 15.75 0.63
C GLU A 145 10.50 16.32 2.02
N GLU A 146 10.89 17.57 2.03
CA GLU A 146 10.97 18.39 3.23
C GLU A 146 10.01 19.56 3.07
N LYS A 147 8.90 19.56 3.84
CA LYS A 147 7.86 20.58 3.81
C LYS A 147 7.98 21.48 5.04
N LYS A 148 8.41 22.74 4.88
CA LYS A 148 8.51 23.73 5.96
C LYS A 148 9.28 23.19 7.19
N SER A 149 10.44 22.58 6.96
CA SER A 149 11.27 21.90 7.96
C SER A 149 10.60 20.67 8.61
N ASN A 150 9.55 20.13 8.00
CA ASN A 150 8.89 18.92 8.43
C ASN A 150 9.07 17.81 7.36
N PRO A 151 9.76 16.72 7.67
CA PRO A 151 9.93 15.62 6.73
C PRO A 151 8.59 15.02 6.31
N PHE A 152 8.41 14.80 5.01
CA PHE A 152 7.23 14.12 4.46
C PHE A 152 7.68 12.96 3.56
N THR A 153 7.09 11.80 3.77
CA THR A 153 7.35 10.59 2.98
C THR A 153 6.03 10.00 2.50
N LEU A 154 5.97 9.62 1.22
CA LEU A 154 4.85 8.87 0.65
C LEU A 154 5.36 7.54 0.09
N LEU A 155 4.77 6.45 0.55
CA LEU A 155 4.95 5.11 0.03
C LEU A 155 3.66 4.65 -0.66
N GLU A 156 3.78 3.90 -1.76
CA GLU A 156 2.67 3.16 -2.36
C GLU A 156 2.92 1.67 -2.18
N LEU A 157 2.05 1.00 -1.41
CA LEU A 157 2.12 -0.44 -1.14
C LEU A 157 1.12 -1.15 -2.05
N PHE A 158 1.63 -2.06 -2.90
CA PHE A 158 0.81 -2.83 -3.84
C PHE A 158 0.36 -4.15 -3.26
N PHE A 159 1.18 -4.78 -2.42
CA PHE A 159 0.85 -5.94 -1.59
C PHE A 159 1.92 -6.17 -0.52
N GLY A 160 1.58 -6.97 0.50
CA GLY A 160 2.48 -7.35 1.57
C GLY A 160 2.38 -6.46 2.80
N GLN A 161 3.48 -6.34 3.54
CA GLN A 161 3.52 -5.66 4.84
C GLN A 161 4.77 -4.79 4.98
N ILE A 162 4.57 -3.60 5.54
CA ILE A 162 5.64 -2.67 5.91
C ILE A 162 5.44 -2.17 7.34
N TYR A 163 6.55 -1.99 8.04
CA TYR A 163 6.60 -1.48 9.41
C TYR A 163 7.49 -0.24 9.44
N ILE A 164 6.99 0.81 10.06
CA ILE A 164 7.58 2.15 10.05
C ILE A 164 7.87 2.58 11.48
N ILE A 165 9.13 2.96 11.74
CA ILE A 165 9.54 3.69 12.94
C ILE A 165 9.89 5.09 12.48
N LEU A 166 8.98 6.04 12.69
CA LEU A 166 9.10 7.41 12.22
C LEU A 166 9.76 8.28 13.27
N SER A 167 10.92 8.86 12.95
CA SER A 167 11.67 9.73 13.85
C SER A 167 11.30 11.23 13.72
N GLY A 168 10.11 11.52 13.21
CA GLY A 168 9.62 12.88 13.03
C GLY A 168 9.03 13.11 11.65
N GLY A 169 8.24 14.18 11.52
CA GLY A 169 7.56 14.47 10.28
C GLY A 169 6.24 13.70 10.11
N GLU A 170 5.92 13.43 8.86
CA GLU A 170 4.73 12.70 8.46
C GLU A 170 5.10 11.64 7.43
N LEU A 171 4.54 10.45 7.56
CA LEU A 171 4.65 9.39 6.57
C LEU A 171 3.27 8.86 6.23
N GLN A 172 3.01 8.68 4.94
CA GLN A 172 1.78 8.09 4.43
C GLN A 172 2.11 6.83 3.63
N VAL A 173 1.27 5.82 3.79
CA VAL A 173 1.25 4.60 2.99
C VAL A 173 -0.06 4.53 2.26
N LYS A 174 0.00 4.64 0.95
CA LYS A 174 -1.15 4.52 0.05
C LYS A 174 -1.25 3.10 -0.49
N THR A 175 -2.45 2.57 -0.51
CA THR A 175 -2.82 1.31 -1.20
C THR A 175 -4.01 1.56 -2.11
N PRO A 176 -4.39 0.62 -2.98
CA PRO A 176 -5.64 0.72 -3.75
C PRO A 176 -6.91 0.83 -2.89
N SER A 177 -6.89 0.35 -1.64
CA SER A 177 -8.06 0.37 -0.73
C SER A 177 -8.14 1.64 0.12
N GLY A 178 -7.02 2.34 0.36
CA GLY A 178 -7.00 3.52 1.21
C GLY A 178 -5.60 4.03 1.51
N THR A 179 -5.51 4.90 2.51
CA THR A 179 -4.25 5.50 2.96
C THR A 179 -4.15 5.42 4.47
N ALA A 180 -3.06 4.87 4.98
CA ALA A 180 -2.64 5.00 6.37
C ALA A 180 -1.63 6.14 6.52
N ALA A 181 -1.70 6.87 7.62
CA ALA A 181 -0.77 7.96 7.90
C ALA A 181 -0.32 7.92 9.36
N VAL A 182 0.91 8.40 9.60
CA VAL A 182 1.51 8.48 10.93
C VAL A 182 2.29 9.79 11.09
N ARG A 183 2.27 10.32 12.31
CA ARG A 183 3.05 11.49 12.71
C ARG A 183 3.82 11.21 13.99
N GLY A 184 5.15 11.08 13.86
CA GLY A 184 6.08 10.88 14.97
C GLY A 184 5.79 9.63 15.79
N SER A 185 5.78 8.42 15.17
CA SER A 185 5.25 7.21 15.79
C SER A 185 5.60 5.94 15.01
N MET A 186 5.01 4.81 15.43
CA MET A 186 5.19 3.50 14.81
C MET A 186 3.89 3.03 14.15
N LEU A 187 3.96 2.79 12.84
CA LEU A 187 2.84 2.36 12.00
C LEU A 187 3.19 1.08 11.24
N GLY A 188 2.37 0.04 11.39
CA GLY A 188 2.36 -1.10 10.48
C GLY A 188 1.23 -0.97 9.47
N VAL A 189 1.51 -1.36 8.24
CA VAL A 189 0.50 -1.41 7.17
C VAL A 189 0.65 -2.71 6.42
N SER A 190 -0.46 -3.44 6.28
CA SER A 190 -0.58 -4.59 5.39
C SER A 190 -1.62 -4.34 4.31
N TYR A 191 -1.40 -4.91 3.14
CA TYR A 191 -2.37 -4.90 2.05
C TYR A 191 -2.34 -6.22 1.29
N ASP A 192 -3.52 -6.83 1.17
CA ASP A 192 -3.78 -8.02 0.38
C ASP A 192 -4.67 -7.65 -0.82
N PRO A 193 -4.15 -7.73 -2.07
CA PRO A 193 -4.90 -7.39 -3.27
C PRO A 193 -5.98 -8.41 -3.63
N GLU A 194 -5.88 -9.67 -3.18
CA GLU A 194 -6.88 -10.70 -3.48
C GLU A 194 -8.16 -10.46 -2.69
N THR A 195 -8.02 -10.21 -1.40
CA THR A 195 -9.15 -9.89 -0.51
C THR A 195 -9.49 -8.40 -0.49
N LYS A 196 -8.64 -7.54 -1.08
CA LYS A 196 -8.70 -6.07 -1.01
C LYS A 196 -8.77 -5.56 0.43
N THR A 197 -8.04 -6.25 1.31
CA THR A 197 -7.96 -5.93 2.73
C THR A 197 -6.73 -5.08 2.99
N MET A 198 -6.94 -3.95 3.64
CA MET A 198 -5.88 -3.10 4.18
C MET A 198 -6.03 -3.02 5.68
N THR A 199 -4.96 -3.26 6.42
CA THR A 199 -4.90 -3.10 7.87
C THR A 199 -3.85 -2.07 8.24
N ALA A 200 -4.18 -1.18 9.18
CA ALA A 200 -3.24 -0.27 9.82
C ALA A 200 -3.15 -0.57 11.31
N THR A 201 -1.93 -0.75 11.84
CA THR A 201 -1.66 -0.96 13.27
C THR A 201 -0.82 0.17 13.82
N CYS A 202 -1.26 0.81 14.90
CA CYS A 202 -0.55 1.91 15.57
C CYS A 202 0.06 1.38 16.86
N ILE A 203 1.38 1.19 16.88
CA ILE A 203 2.11 0.71 18.06
C ILE A 203 2.31 1.84 19.06
N GLU A 204 2.61 3.04 18.56
CA GLU A 204 2.87 4.22 19.37
C GLU A 204 2.33 5.46 18.67
N GLY A 205 1.88 6.45 19.44
CA GLY A 205 1.51 7.80 19.05
C GLY A 205 0.17 7.88 18.33
N HIS A 206 0.12 8.61 17.21
CA HIS A 206 -1.10 8.91 16.47
C HIS A 206 -0.98 8.47 15.03
N CYS A 207 -1.85 7.57 14.64
CA CYS A 207 -1.97 7.10 13.27
C CYS A 207 -3.39 7.33 12.76
N SER A 208 -3.61 7.22 11.47
CA SER A 208 -4.94 7.25 10.89
C SER A 208 -5.05 6.30 9.70
N LEU A 209 -6.27 5.81 9.47
CA LEU A 209 -6.64 5.03 8.30
C LEU A 209 -7.83 5.69 7.63
N ARG A 210 -7.73 5.94 6.30
CA ARG A 210 -8.78 6.64 5.56
C ARG A 210 -9.01 6.04 4.18
N ASN A 211 -10.24 6.17 3.70
CA ASN A 211 -10.60 5.98 2.30
C ASN A 211 -11.68 7.02 1.91
N GLU A 212 -12.39 6.81 0.80
CA GLU A 212 -13.47 7.71 0.35
C GLU A 212 -14.66 7.77 1.34
N ALA A 213 -14.88 6.72 2.15
CA ALA A 213 -15.98 6.66 3.11
C ALA A 213 -15.71 7.47 4.40
N GLY A 214 -14.44 7.75 4.74
CA GLY A 214 -14.09 8.50 5.94
C GLY A 214 -12.67 8.27 6.43
N ILE A 215 -12.47 8.63 7.71
CA ILE A 215 -11.20 8.51 8.42
C ILE A 215 -11.43 7.91 9.81
N ILE A 216 -10.51 7.08 10.25
CA ILE A 216 -10.41 6.55 11.62
C ILE A 216 -9.07 6.98 12.20
N GLU A 217 -9.11 7.65 13.34
CA GLU A 217 -7.92 7.95 14.13
C GLU A 217 -7.59 6.76 15.03
N LEU A 218 -6.29 6.45 15.11
CA LEU A 218 -5.74 5.36 15.92
C LEU A 218 -4.77 5.94 16.95
N VAL A 219 -4.82 5.40 18.14
CA VAL A 219 -3.84 5.65 19.20
C VAL A 219 -3.06 4.37 19.51
N GLU A 220 -2.10 4.46 20.43
CA GLU A 220 -1.28 3.34 20.88
C GLU A 220 -2.07 2.05 21.10
N GLY A 221 -1.59 0.95 20.53
CA GLY A 221 -2.19 -0.38 20.67
C GLY A 221 -3.46 -0.61 19.86
N GLN A 222 -3.85 0.32 18.98
CA GLN A 222 -5.04 0.20 18.14
C GLN A 222 -4.74 -0.15 16.70
N ALA A 223 -5.72 -0.76 16.05
CA ALA A 223 -5.73 -1.09 14.63
C ALA A 223 -7.09 -0.76 14.00
N ALA A 224 -7.10 -0.60 12.69
CA ALA A 224 -8.31 -0.51 11.89
C ALA A 224 -8.10 -1.17 10.53
N ASP A 225 -9.22 -1.54 9.92
CA ASP A 225 -9.25 -2.29 8.68
C ASP A 225 -10.11 -1.62 7.62
N ILE A 226 -9.70 -1.78 6.36
CA ILE A 226 -10.55 -1.57 5.20
C ILE A 226 -10.72 -2.93 4.54
N LEU A 227 -11.96 -3.45 4.53
CA LEU A 227 -12.31 -4.75 3.97
C LEU A 227 -13.13 -4.53 2.69
N GLN A 228 -12.58 -4.89 1.52
CA GLN A 228 -13.26 -4.71 0.22
C GLN A 228 -13.76 -3.28 -0.01
N GLY A 229 -12.96 -2.27 0.41
CA GLY A 229 -13.31 -0.85 0.30
C GLY A 229 -14.20 -0.32 1.44
N ILE A 230 -14.65 -1.17 2.35
CA ILE A 230 -15.46 -0.77 3.52
C ILE A 230 -14.52 -0.48 4.69
N LEU A 231 -14.48 0.78 5.10
CA LEU A 231 -13.74 1.22 6.29
C LEU A 231 -14.45 0.73 7.55
N SER A 232 -13.71 0.16 8.51
CA SER A 232 -14.25 -0.21 9.82
C SER A 232 -14.87 1.02 10.52
N THR A 233 -15.90 0.82 11.33
CA THR A 233 -16.64 1.93 11.95
C THR A 233 -15.95 2.51 13.17
N LYS A 234 -15.00 1.77 13.75
CA LYS A 234 -14.23 2.14 14.96
C LYS A 234 -12.91 1.38 15.01
N PRO A 235 -11.92 1.88 15.74
CA PRO A 235 -10.69 1.14 16.04
C PRO A 235 -10.99 -0.15 16.80
N ARG A 236 -10.12 -1.14 16.63
CA ARG A 236 -9.99 -2.34 17.45
C ARG A 236 -8.63 -2.38 18.14
N LEU A 237 -8.44 -3.25 19.10
CA LEU A 237 -7.10 -3.53 19.62
C LEU A 237 -6.28 -4.30 18.57
N ILE A 238 -4.98 -4.08 18.56
CA ILE A 238 -4.02 -4.91 17.81
C ILE A 238 -4.15 -6.34 18.33
N THR A 239 -4.21 -7.32 17.46
CA THR A 239 -4.26 -8.74 17.80
C THR A 239 -2.89 -9.26 18.26
N ASP A 240 -2.87 -10.40 18.93
CA ASP A 240 -1.62 -11.04 19.36
C ASP A 240 -0.78 -11.48 18.15
N ALA A 241 -1.42 -11.93 17.07
CA ALA A 241 -0.73 -12.25 15.81
C ALA A 241 -0.03 -11.02 15.21
N GLU A 242 -0.71 -9.88 15.14
CA GLU A 242 -0.11 -8.63 14.65
C GLU A 242 1.03 -8.13 15.55
N LEU A 243 0.95 -8.37 16.87
CA LEU A 243 2.05 -8.05 17.79
C LEU A 243 3.26 -8.97 17.58
N LEU A 244 3.03 -10.27 17.33
CA LEU A 244 4.09 -11.23 17.01
C LEU A 244 4.78 -10.86 15.68
N ASP A 245 4.03 -10.47 14.66
CA ASP A 245 4.58 -9.97 13.40
C ASP A 245 5.47 -8.73 13.62
N TRP A 246 5.02 -7.78 14.46
CA TRP A 246 5.82 -6.62 14.82
C TRP A 246 7.15 -7.03 15.47
N LEU A 247 7.14 -7.96 16.42
CA LEU A 247 8.34 -8.45 17.09
C LEU A 247 9.26 -9.19 16.13
N GLU A 248 8.69 -9.94 15.19
CA GLU A 248 9.47 -10.70 14.21
C GLU A 248 10.17 -9.79 13.20
N PHE A 249 9.44 -8.81 12.65
CA PHE A 249 9.95 -7.99 11.55
C PHE A 249 10.59 -6.68 11.99
N THR A 250 10.45 -6.28 13.26
CA THR A 250 10.94 -5.01 13.80
C THR A 250 11.74 -5.21 15.09
N PRO A 251 12.96 -5.74 15.02
CA PRO A 251 13.78 -5.99 16.21
C PRO A 251 14.10 -4.71 17.00
N GLU A 252 13.99 -3.53 16.41
CA GLU A 252 14.11 -2.24 17.08
C GLU A 252 13.03 -2.05 18.16
N LEU A 253 11.88 -2.70 18.03
CA LEU A 253 10.77 -2.59 18.97
C LEU A 253 11.17 -3.08 20.38
N ASP A 254 12.00 -4.15 20.49
CA ASP A 254 12.44 -4.67 21.78
C ASP A 254 13.10 -3.59 22.67
N GLY A 255 13.92 -2.73 22.06
CA GLY A 255 14.56 -1.61 22.76
C GLY A 255 13.60 -0.45 23.10
N LEU A 256 12.41 -0.41 22.52
CA LEU A 256 11.41 0.63 22.71
C LEU A 256 10.30 0.22 23.67
N LEU A 257 10.16 -1.08 23.98
CA LEU A 257 9.12 -1.61 24.88
C LEU A 257 9.17 -1.03 26.31
N ASP A 258 10.34 -0.59 26.76
CA ASP A 258 10.47 0.08 28.06
C ASP A 258 9.70 1.42 28.13
N PHE A 259 9.43 2.02 26.99
CA PHE A 259 8.64 3.26 26.86
C PHE A 259 7.16 2.99 26.56
N LEU A 260 6.76 1.74 26.37
CA LEU A 260 5.43 1.29 25.99
C LEU A 260 4.88 0.25 27.00
N PRO A 261 4.63 0.62 28.27
CA PRO A 261 4.33 -0.34 29.34
C PRO A 261 3.09 -1.17 29.04
N THR A 262 2.02 -0.60 28.53
CA THR A 262 0.79 -1.31 28.18
C THR A 262 1.01 -2.39 27.12
N LEU A 263 1.82 -2.10 26.13
CA LEU A 263 2.14 -3.03 25.06
C LEU A 263 3.11 -4.09 25.53
N ARG A 264 4.10 -3.71 26.36
CA ARG A 264 5.06 -4.60 27.00
C ARG A 264 4.37 -5.68 27.81
N ASP A 265 3.43 -5.30 28.69
CA ASP A 265 2.67 -6.23 29.52
C ASP A 265 1.92 -7.26 28.67
N ARG A 266 1.35 -6.85 27.56
CA ARG A 266 0.71 -7.76 26.60
C ARG A 266 1.70 -8.71 25.93
N ILE A 267 2.84 -8.19 25.47
CA ILE A 267 3.88 -8.97 24.79
C ILE A 267 4.49 -10.00 25.74
N ASP A 268 4.68 -9.65 27.01
CA ASP A 268 5.31 -10.55 28.00
C ASP A 268 4.46 -11.79 28.30
N ILE A 269 3.16 -11.76 28.05
CA ILE A 269 2.25 -12.92 28.22
C ILE A 269 2.00 -13.70 26.93
N LEU A 270 2.54 -13.27 25.77
CA LEU A 270 2.36 -13.99 24.51
C LEU A 270 3.07 -15.37 24.56
N PRO A 271 2.37 -16.46 24.19
CA PRO A 271 2.91 -17.82 24.30
C PRO A 271 4.07 -18.10 23.33
N ASP A 272 4.09 -17.44 22.17
CA ASP A 272 5.04 -17.70 21.07
C ASP A 272 5.99 -16.52 20.82
N ARG A 273 6.33 -15.76 21.86
CA ARG A 273 7.25 -14.61 21.72
C ARG A 273 8.57 -15.04 21.04
N PRO A 274 8.95 -14.44 19.91
CA PRO A 274 10.23 -14.69 19.29
C PRO A 274 11.36 -14.37 20.27
N ARG A 275 12.29 -15.32 20.49
CA ARG A 275 13.49 -15.04 21.27
C ARG A 275 14.42 -14.18 20.43
N ILE A 276 14.38 -12.88 20.64
CA ILE A 276 15.33 -11.98 20.00
C ILE A 276 16.72 -12.35 20.52
N ARG A 277 17.57 -12.85 19.64
CA ARG A 277 18.97 -13.13 19.98
C ARG A 277 19.65 -11.78 20.22
N ARG A 278 20.03 -11.54 21.46
CA ARG A 278 20.85 -10.38 21.85
C ARG A 278 22.26 -10.51 21.28
#